data_f0a9b3323a7333f969018bddc5417758
#
_entry.id   f0a9b3323a7333f969018bddc5417758
#
_cell.length_a   1.000
_cell.length_b   1.000
_cell.length_c   1.000
_cell.angle_alpha   90.00
_cell.angle_beta   90.00
_cell.angle_gamma   90.00
#
_symmetry.space_group_name_H-M   'P 1'
#
loop_
_entity.id
_entity.type
_entity.pdbx_description
1 polymer ?
#
loop_
_entity_poly.entity_id
_entity_poly.type
_entity_poly.pdbx_seq_one_letter_code
_entity_poly.pdbx_strand_id
1 'polypeptide(L)'
;MDRHLFLFGGGPPFTSKLAKQFAKQVSTHGGKVALLILERANWQEYMPKYTNTLMEQGIREFNYIPLPTVSAEEASRILRNSSGIIIGGGNTELYAEFIVKTPISKVLKEQFSDGVPIAGFSAGSLICMDKCIVSAKDNADQVFKYQAGLGLLKDTVIAVHFSEWIEESHLRKAVTLFQPSLNFGIDEGTGLYFLNNKLIGREGNGVFRLKNNQLEKIEMQL
;
A
#
# COMPACT_ATOMS: atom_id res chain seq x y z
N MET A 1 3.36 5.55 19.37
CA MET A 1 2.34 6.40 18.68
C MET A 1 1.36 5.51 17.95
N ASP A 2 0.19 6.03 17.57
CA ASP A 2 -0.78 5.27 16.75
C ASP A 2 -0.23 5.05 15.34
N ARG A 3 -0.37 3.83 14.82
CA ARG A 3 0.14 3.43 13.51
C ARG A 3 -1.00 3.36 12.51
N HIS A 4 -0.92 4.19 11.49
CA HIS A 4 -1.96 4.37 10.48
C HIS A 4 -1.52 3.80 9.14
N LEU A 5 -2.18 2.74 8.66
CA LEU A 5 -1.89 2.09 7.38
C LEU A 5 -3.12 2.11 6.48
N PHE A 6 -2.93 2.58 5.25
CA PHE A 6 -3.95 2.64 4.22
C PHE A 6 -3.52 1.74 3.05
N LEU A 7 -4.37 0.80 2.65
CA LEU A 7 -4.06 -0.18 1.62
C LEU A 7 -5.11 -0.12 0.50
N PHE A 8 -4.68 0.17 -0.71
CA PHE A 8 -5.55 0.28 -1.88
C PHE A 8 -5.36 -0.90 -2.83
N GLY A 9 -6.48 -1.45 -3.34
CA GLY A 9 -6.47 -2.60 -4.23
C GLY A 9 -6.06 -2.30 -5.67
N GLY A 10 -6.04 -1.03 -6.06
CA GLY A 10 -5.62 -0.59 -7.39
C GLY A 10 -4.69 0.60 -7.34
N GLY A 11 -4.53 1.27 -8.47
CA GLY A 11 -3.82 2.54 -8.58
C GLY A 11 -4.60 3.71 -7.97
N PRO A 12 -4.01 4.93 -8.00
CA PRO A 12 -4.69 6.12 -7.54
C PRO A 12 -5.94 6.43 -8.39
N PRO A 13 -6.85 7.26 -7.87
CA PRO A 13 -6.70 8.18 -6.74
C PRO A 13 -7.03 7.52 -5.39
N PHE A 14 -6.72 8.25 -4.31
CA PHE A 14 -7.34 8.00 -3.01
C PHE A 14 -8.86 8.11 -3.11
N THR A 15 -9.59 7.27 -2.38
CA THR A 15 -11.00 7.49 -2.13
C THR A 15 -11.19 8.65 -1.13
N SER A 16 -12.31 9.36 -1.22
CA SER A 16 -12.47 10.67 -0.56
C SER A 16 -12.35 10.63 0.96
N LYS A 17 -13.00 9.67 1.62
CA LYS A 17 -12.94 9.55 3.09
C LYS A 17 -11.56 9.11 3.57
N LEU A 18 -10.91 8.16 2.85
CA LEU A 18 -9.56 7.73 3.18
C LEU A 18 -8.53 8.82 2.93
N ALA A 19 -8.69 9.64 1.87
CA ALA A 19 -7.87 10.82 1.64
C ALA A 19 -7.97 11.81 2.82
N LYS A 20 -9.20 12.10 3.26
CA LYS A 20 -9.44 12.98 4.43
C LYS A 20 -8.81 12.42 5.70
N GLN A 21 -8.94 11.10 5.92
CA GLN A 21 -8.35 10.46 7.09
C GLN A 21 -6.81 10.46 7.03
N PHE A 22 -6.22 10.17 5.87
CA PHE A 22 -4.77 10.22 5.66
C PHE A 22 -4.24 11.65 5.87
N ALA A 23 -4.85 12.65 5.21
CA ALA A 23 -4.47 14.05 5.32
C ALA A 23 -4.55 14.58 6.76
N LYS A 24 -5.55 14.17 7.53
CA LYS A 24 -5.66 14.50 8.96
C LYS A 24 -4.42 14.03 9.73
N GLN A 25 -3.95 12.81 9.50
CA GLN A 25 -2.77 12.29 10.18
C GLN A 25 -1.49 12.99 9.70
N VAL A 26 -1.35 13.22 8.39
CA VAL A 26 -0.23 13.98 7.81
C VAL A 26 -0.10 15.36 8.44
N SER A 27 -1.21 16.07 8.60
CA SER A 27 -1.23 17.44 9.16
C SER A 27 -0.74 17.49 10.62
N THR A 28 -0.94 16.44 11.40
CA THR A 28 -0.42 16.36 12.77
C THR A 28 1.09 16.22 12.84
N HIS A 29 1.74 15.88 11.72
CA HIS A 29 3.17 15.63 11.61
C HIS A 29 3.91 16.67 10.74
N GLY A 30 3.28 17.79 10.37
CA GLY A 30 3.93 18.89 9.65
C GLY A 30 3.59 19.03 8.15
N GLY A 31 2.75 18.15 7.61
CA GLY A 31 2.11 18.37 6.30
C GLY A 31 2.87 17.98 5.03
N LYS A 32 4.04 17.33 5.14
CA LYS A 32 4.86 16.92 3.97
C LYS A 32 4.63 15.46 3.61
N VAL A 33 4.34 15.15 2.34
CA VAL A 33 4.12 13.79 1.87
C VAL A 33 5.24 13.36 0.92
N ALA A 34 5.86 12.20 1.20
CA ALA A 34 6.77 11.53 0.27
C ALA A 34 6.03 10.50 -0.58
N LEU A 35 6.32 10.47 -1.88
CA LEU A 35 5.83 9.45 -2.82
C LEU A 35 6.99 8.62 -3.35
N LEU A 36 7.05 7.36 -2.95
CA LEU A 36 7.92 6.34 -3.55
C LEU A 36 7.23 5.78 -4.80
N ILE A 37 7.87 5.93 -5.94
CA ILE A 37 7.35 5.48 -7.23
C ILE A 37 8.44 4.78 -8.03
N LEU A 38 8.05 3.85 -8.92
CA LEU A 38 8.97 3.34 -9.92
C LEU A 38 9.10 4.35 -11.06
N GLU A 39 10.32 4.70 -11.39
CA GLU A 39 10.58 5.59 -12.51
C GLU A 39 10.23 4.93 -13.84
N ARG A 40 9.55 5.67 -14.67
CA ARG A 40 9.20 5.33 -16.06
C ARG A 40 9.06 6.61 -16.87
N ALA A 41 9.06 6.51 -18.18
CA ALA A 41 8.83 7.68 -19.04
C ALA A 41 7.55 8.42 -18.61
N ASN A 42 7.63 9.74 -18.50
CA ASN A 42 6.52 10.63 -18.16
C ASN A 42 5.83 10.33 -16.81
N TRP A 43 6.55 9.78 -15.83
CA TRP A 43 5.98 9.49 -14.52
C TRP A 43 5.38 10.73 -13.85
N GLN A 44 5.96 11.92 -14.10
CA GLN A 44 5.50 13.19 -13.53
C GLN A 44 4.04 13.49 -13.90
N GLU A 45 3.62 13.17 -15.12
CA GLU A 45 2.26 13.39 -15.61
C GLU A 45 1.23 12.52 -14.88
N TYR A 46 1.70 11.44 -14.25
CA TYR A 46 0.83 10.55 -13.47
C TYR A 46 0.66 10.99 -12.01
N MET A 47 1.57 11.82 -11.49
CA MET A 47 1.58 12.22 -10.08
C MET A 47 0.31 12.94 -9.61
N PRO A 48 -0.35 13.81 -10.42
CA PRO A 48 -1.62 14.42 -10.04
C PRO A 48 -2.69 13.42 -9.61
N LYS A 49 -2.69 12.20 -10.14
CA LYS A 49 -3.64 11.16 -9.72
C LYS A 49 -3.46 10.75 -8.25
N TYR A 50 -2.24 10.79 -7.71
CA TYR A 50 -1.98 10.56 -6.29
C TYR A 50 -2.24 11.79 -5.42
N THR A 51 -1.97 12.99 -5.93
CA THR A 51 -1.88 14.20 -5.12
C THR A 51 -3.13 15.05 -5.11
N ASN A 52 -3.92 15.08 -6.20
CA ASN A 52 -5.07 15.99 -6.32
C ASN A 52 -6.07 15.83 -5.17
N THR A 53 -6.48 14.60 -4.86
CA THR A 53 -7.43 14.36 -3.75
C THR A 53 -6.86 14.79 -2.39
N LEU A 54 -5.56 14.66 -2.18
CA LEU A 54 -4.89 15.14 -0.96
C LEU A 54 -4.75 16.66 -0.95
N MET A 55 -4.54 17.30 -2.11
CA MET A 55 -4.53 18.76 -2.24
C MET A 55 -5.89 19.37 -1.89
N GLU A 56 -6.99 18.71 -2.26
CA GLU A 56 -8.36 19.07 -1.84
C GLU A 56 -8.52 18.98 -0.31
N GLN A 57 -7.76 18.12 0.36
CA GLN A 57 -7.74 18.01 1.82
C GLN A 57 -6.70 18.91 2.50
N GLY A 58 -6.06 19.83 1.76
CA GLY A 58 -5.17 20.84 2.32
C GLY A 58 -3.67 20.49 2.32
N ILE A 59 -3.28 19.31 1.86
CA ILE A 59 -1.85 18.96 1.71
C ILE A 59 -1.27 19.72 0.51
N ARG A 60 -0.09 20.34 0.69
CA ARG A 60 0.53 21.20 -0.33
C ARG A 60 1.96 20.81 -0.68
N GLU A 61 2.64 20.07 0.19
CA GLU A 61 4.05 19.72 0.00
C GLU A 61 4.20 18.23 -0.32
N PHE A 62 4.76 17.95 -1.51
CA PHE A 62 4.98 16.59 -2.00
C PHE A 62 6.44 16.42 -2.45
N ASN A 63 7.10 15.39 -1.96
CA ASN A 63 8.44 14.98 -2.36
C ASN A 63 8.35 13.67 -3.15
N TYR A 64 8.67 13.73 -4.44
CA TYR A 64 8.66 12.54 -5.29
C TYR A 64 10.01 11.82 -5.21
N ILE A 65 9.97 10.51 -5.05
CA ILE A 65 11.14 9.63 -4.94
C ILE A 65 11.05 8.58 -6.07
N PRO A 66 11.47 8.96 -7.31
CA PRO A 66 11.54 8.00 -8.41
C PRO A 66 12.69 7.01 -8.20
N LEU A 67 12.33 5.71 -8.12
CA LEU A 67 13.27 4.61 -7.93
C LEU A 67 13.56 3.92 -9.27
N PRO A 68 14.80 3.53 -9.55
CA PRO A 68 15.98 3.60 -8.66
C PRO A 68 16.80 4.89 -8.78
N THR A 69 16.36 5.91 -9.54
CA THR A 69 17.14 7.13 -9.80
C THR A 69 17.53 7.88 -8.52
N VAL A 70 16.57 8.00 -7.58
CA VAL A 70 16.90 8.51 -6.25
C VAL A 70 17.56 7.39 -5.46
N SER A 71 18.79 7.63 -4.96
CA SER A 71 19.52 6.63 -4.18
C SER A 71 18.81 6.26 -2.88
N ALA A 72 19.11 5.08 -2.33
CA ALA A 72 18.50 4.63 -1.08
C ALA A 72 18.84 5.56 0.12
N GLU A 73 20.02 6.17 0.11
CA GLU A 73 20.42 7.16 1.13
C GLU A 73 19.59 8.43 1.03
N GLU A 74 19.45 8.97 -0.17
CA GLU A 74 18.68 10.20 -0.39
C GLU A 74 17.19 9.95 -0.14
N ALA A 75 16.63 8.84 -0.62
CA ALA A 75 15.28 8.41 -0.30
C ALA A 75 15.05 8.33 1.21
N SER A 76 15.98 7.70 1.93
CA SER A 76 15.94 7.59 3.39
C SER A 76 15.95 8.95 4.09
N ARG A 77 16.73 9.91 3.58
CA ARG A 77 16.79 11.28 4.10
C ARG A 77 15.46 12.01 3.89
N ILE A 78 14.86 11.89 2.71
CA ILE A 78 13.56 12.50 2.39
C ILE A 78 12.46 11.89 3.29
N LEU A 79 12.42 10.56 3.43
CA LEU A 79 11.42 9.85 4.23
C LEU A 79 11.46 10.26 5.71
N ARG A 80 12.66 10.44 6.30
CA ARG A 80 12.78 10.90 7.70
C ARG A 80 12.23 12.30 7.93
N ASN A 81 12.16 13.11 6.91
CA ASN A 81 11.64 14.48 6.96
C ASN A 81 10.18 14.59 6.44
N SER A 82 9.50 13.47 6.28
CA SER A 82 8.14 13.42 5.76
C SER A 82 7.13 13.14 6.88
N SER A 83 5.96 13.71 6.72
CA SER A 83 4.83 13.62 7.66
C SER A 83 3.78 12.58 7.21
N GLY A 84 3.93 12.06 6.01
CA GLY A 84 3.13 10.99 5.43
C GLY A 84 3.87 10.37 4.27
N ILE A 85 3.65 9.08 4.02
CA ILE A 85 4.37 8.33 3.00
C ILE A 85 3.36 7.59 2.12
N ILE A 86 3.57 7.68 0.80
CA ILE A 86 2.81 6.93 -0.19
C ILE A 86 3.78 6.01 -0.93
N ILE A 87 3.40 4.74 -1.09
CA ILE A 87 4.08 3.78 -1.95
C ILE A 87 3.15 3.50 -3.13
N GLY A 88 3.58 3.88 -4.32
CA GLY A 88 2.77 3.80 -5.52
C GLY A 88 2.53 2.38 -6.02
N GLY A 89 1.72 2.28 -7.08
CA GLY A 89 1.55 1.05 -7.85
C GLY A 89 2.64 0.88 -8.92
N GLY A 90 2.82 -0.35 -9.37
CA GLY A 90 3.81 -0.72 -10.38
C GLY A 90 4.21 -2.18 -10.28
N ASN A 91 5.40 -2.54 -10.72
CA ASN A 91 5.91 -3.91 -10.61
C ASN A 91 6.29 -4.24 -9.17
N THR A 92 5.65 -5.26 -8.60
CA THR A 92 5.81 -5.65 -7.20
C THR A 92 7.22 -6.17 -6.89
N GLU A 93 7.86 -6.89 -7.83
CA GLU A 93 9.21 -7.43 -7.63
C GLU A 93 10.26 -6.30 -7.59
N LEU A 94 10.11 -5.27 -8.44
CA LEU A 94 10.98 -4.08 -8.42
C LEU A 94 10.80 -3.25 -7.14
N TYR A 95 9.59 -3.08 -6.63
CA TYR A 95 9.40 -2.42 -5.33
C TYR A 95 10.04 -3.20 -4.18
N ALA A 96 9.99 -4.53 -4.19
CA ALA A 96 10.70 -5.32 -3.20
C ALA A 96 12.23 -5.14 -3.33
N GLU A 97 12.75 -5.09 -4.55
CA GLU A 97 14.18 -4.88 -4.82
C GLU A 97 14.65 -3.51 -4.31
N PHE A 98 13.95 -2.45 -4.67
CA PHE A 98 14.40 -1.08 -4.39
C PHE A 98 13.99 -0.57 -3.01
N ILE A 99 12.99 -1.16 -2.37
CA ILE A 99 12.50 -0.72 -1.06
C ILE A 99 12.80 -1.76 0.02
N VAL A 100 12.29 -2.99 -0.14
CA VAL A 100 12.32 -3.99 0.94
C VAL A 100 13.73 -4.48 1.24
N LYS A 101 14.55 -4.68 0.20
CA LYS A 101 15.93 -5.18 0.29
C LYS A 101 16.98 -4.08 0.50
N THR A 102 16.55 -2.84 0.73
CA THR A 102 17.45 -1.68 0.88
C THR A 102 17.28 -1.01 2.25
N PRO A 103 18.15 -0.05 2.63
CA PRO A 103 17.98 0.73 3.85
C PRO A 103 16.66 1.47 3.98
N ILE A 104 15.94 1.73 2.87
CA ILE A 104 14.61 2.34 2.86
C ILE A 104 13.63 1.55 3.73
N SER A 105 13.70 0.22 3.72
CA SER A 105 12.86 -0.67 4.54
C SER A 105 12.94 -0.34 6.03
N LYS A 106 14.16 -0.10 6.55
CA LYS A 106 14.36 0.26 7.95
C LYS A 106 13.70 1.60 8.27
N VAL A 107 13.90 2.60 7.42
CA VAL A 107 13.33 3.94 7.61
C VAL A 107 11.80 3.92 7.58
N LEU A 108 11.19 3.19 6.64
CA LEU A 108 9.73 3.04 6.59
C LEU A 108 9.16 2.43 7.87
N LYS A 109 9.82 1.40 8.42
CA LYS A 109 9.40 0.77 9.69
C LYS A 109 9.55 1.72 10.89
N GLU A 110 10.63 2.49 10.95
CA GLU A 110 10.86 3.51 11.97
C GLU A 110 9.77 4.58 11.90
N GLN A 111 9.57 5.20 10.73
CA GLN A 111 8.54 6.23 10.51
C GLN A 111 7.13 5.73 10.85
N PHE A 112 6.79 4.52 10.42
CA PHE A 112 5.50 3.90 10.75
C PHE A 112 5.32 3.68 12.26
N SER A 113 6.37 3.26 12.96
CA SER A 113 6.35 3.09 14.42
C SER A 113 6.22 4.42 15.16
N ASP A 114 6.78 5.49 14.60
CA ASP A 114 6.70 6.86 15.09
C ASP A 114 5.38 7.57 14.72
N GLY A 115 4.43 6.84 14.11
CA GLY A 115 3.08 7.31 13.82
C GLY A 115 2.90 8.01 12.48
N VAL A 116 3.93 8.10 11.65
CA VAL A 116 3.79 8.64 10.29
C VAL A 116 2.89 7.73 9.47
N PRO A 117 1.76 8.22 8.92
CA PRO A 117 0.83 7.41 8.16
C PRO A 117 1.46 6.92 6.85
N ILE A 118 1.21 5.65 6.52
CA ILE A 118 1.67 5.05 5.26
C ILE A 118 0.46 4.62 4.43
N ALA A 119 0.48 4.93 3.13
CA ALA A 119 -0.50 4.46 2.16
C ALA A 119 0.21 3.66 1.07
N GLY A 120 -0.28 2.45 0.78
CA GLY A 120 0.16 1.62 -0.34
C GLY A 120 -0.92 1.51 -1.42
N PHE A 121 -0.51 1.51 -2.69
CA PHE A 121 -1.39 1.32 -3.85
C PHE A 121 -0.94 0.09 -4.64
N SER A 122 -1.83 -0.89 -4.85
CA SER A 122 -1.54 -2.11 -5.61
C SER A 122 -0.24 -2.77 -5.11
N ALA A 123 0.83 -2.79 -5.88
CA ALA A 123 2.14 -3.30 -5.49
C ALA A 123 2.66 -2.67 -4.18
N GLY A 124 2.42 -1.36 -3.97
CA GLY A 124 2.75 -0.67 -2.73
C GLY A 124 1.98 -1.21 -1.52
N SER A 125 0.73 -1.65 -1.71
CA SER A 125 -0.04 -2.36 -0.68
C SER A 125 0.55 -3.74 -0.39
N LEU A 126 0.90 -4.49 -1.44
CA LEU A 126 1.44 -5.85 -1.31
C LEU A 126 2.73 -5.87 -0.50
N ILE A 127 3.67 -4.94 -0.77
CA ILE A 127 4.95 -4.90 -0.04
C ILE A 127 4.81 -4.42 1.41
N CYS A 128 3.68 -3.84 1.81
CA CYS A 128 3.43 -3.48 3.22
C CYS A 128 3.25 -4.72 4.12
N MET A 129 2.88 -5.87 3.57
CA MET A 129 2.71 -7.12 4.31
C MET A 129 4.06 -7.71 4.73
N ASP A 130 4.07 -8.65 5.66
CA ASP A 130 5.26 -9.46 5.98
C ASP A 130 5.52 -10.51 4.88
N LYS A 131 4.46 -11.06 4.30
CA LYS A 131 4.48 -11.95 3.15
C LYS A 131 3.81 -11.27 1.97
N CYS A 132 4.63 -10.72 1.08
CA CYS A 132 4.19 -10.12 -0.16
C CYS A 132 3.91 -11.23 -1.18
N ILE A 133 2.65 -11.46 -1.51
CA ILE A 133 2.24 -12.40 -2.56
C ILE A 133 2.16 -11.68 -3.90
N VAL A 134 2.64 -12.32 -4.96
CA VAL A 134 2.65 -11.76 -6.32
C VAL A 134 1.82 -12.64 -7.23
N SER A 135 0.80 -12.06 -7.86
CA SER A 135 -0.09 -12.77 -8.78
C SER A 135 0.68 -13.24 -10.03
N ALA A 136 0.24 -14.36 -10.61
CA ALA A 136 0.68 -14.81 -11.91
C ALA A 136 0.48 -13.76 -13.01
N LYS A 137 -0.48 -12.85 -12.83
CA LYS A 137 -0.76 -11.76 -13.77
C LYS A 137 0.18 -10.56 -13.61
N ASP A 138 0.92 -10.48 -12.50
CA ASP A 138 1.81 -9.38 -12.14
C ASP A 138 3.30 -9.72 -12.30
N ASN A 139 3.63 -10.85 -12.91
CA ASN A 139 5.02 -11.24 -13.15
C ASN A 139 5.21 -11.95 -14.50
N ALA A 140 6.43 -11.85 -15.03
CA ALA A 140 6.79 -12.36 -16.36
C ALA A 140 6.68 -13.89 -16.48
N ASP A 141 6.89 -14.62 -15.37
CA ASP A 141 6.85 -16.08 -15.37
C ASP A 141 5.41 -16.63 -15.32
N GLN A 142 4.43 -15.77 -15.13
CA GLN A 142 2.99 -16.10 -15.02
C GLN A 142 2.70 -17.19 -13.97
N VAL A 143 3.42 -17.16 -12.85
CA VAL A 143 3.25 -18.08 -11.74
C VAL A 143 2.97 -17.34 -10.43
N PHE A 144 2.33 -18.05 -9.49
CA PHE A 144 2.22 -17.56 -8.13
C PHE A 144 3.61 -17.45 -7.50
N LYS A 145 3.96 -16.27 -7.01
CA LYS A 145 5.18 -16.01 -6.27
C LYS A 145 4.90 -15.40 -4.91
N TYR A 146 5.87 -15.44 -4.03
CA TYR A 146 5.86 -14.68 -2.79
C TYR A 146 7.29 -14.32 -2.37
N GLN A 147 7.41 -13.27 -1.60
CA GLN A 147 8.68 -12.78 -1.08
C GLN A 147 8.46 -12.04 0.24
N ALA A 148 9.54 -11.70 0.93
CA ALA A 148 9.45 -10.86 2.12
C ALA A 148 8.95 -9.45 1.73
N GLY A 149 8.08 -8.89 2.55
CA GLY A 149 7.68 -7.49 2.49
C GLY A 149 8.21 -6.68 3.66
N LEU A 150 7.63 -5.52 3.89
CA LEU A 150 8.01 -4.60 4.96
C LEU A 150 7.56 -5.10 6.35
N GLY A 151 6.49 -5.88 6.43
CA GLY A 151 5.93 -6.34 7.70
C GLY A 151 5.30 -5.22 8.53
N LEU A 152 4.75 -4.20 7.89
CA LEU A 152 3.96 -3.14 8.56
C LEU A 152 2.64 -3.69 9.10
N LEU A 153 2.06 -4.64 8.38
CA LEU A 153 0.94 -5.47 8.82
C LEU A 153 1.38 -6.93 8.72
N LYS A 154 1.41 -7.63 9.86
CA LYS A 154 1.88 -9.02 9.96
C LYS A 154 0.71 -10.00 9.97
N ASP A 155 1.02 -11.25 9.67
CA ASP A 155 0.07 -12.36 9.68
C ASP A 155 -1.19 -12.07 8.84
N THR A 156 -0.98 -11.36 7.74
CA THR A 156 -2.01 -10.91 6.81
C THR A 156 -1.54 -11.11 5.38
N VAL A 157 -2.42 -11.61 4.52
CA VAL A 157 -2.20 -11.64 3.07
C VAL A 157 -3.28 -10.83 2.36
N ILE A 158 -2.91 -10.13 1.30
CA ILE A 158 -3.85 -9.37 0.48
C ILE A 158 -3.67 -9.72 -1.00
N ALA A 159 -4.77 -9.80 -1.73
CA ALA A 159 -4.81 -9.83 -3.18
C ALA A 159 -5.41 -8.52 -3.68
N VAL A 160 -4.74 -7.85 -4.60
CA VAL A 160 -5.15 -6.56 -5.19
C VAL A 160 -5.76 -6.79 -6.57
N HIS A 161 -6.46 -5.78 -7.13
CA HIS A 161 -7.23 -5.91 -8.37
C HIS A 161 -8.15 -7.14 -8.33
N PHE A 162 -8.76 -7.38 -7.17
CA PHE A 162 -9.29 -8.70 -6.83
C PHE A 162 -10.36 -9.19 -7.78
N SER A 163 -11.41 -8.41 -8.01
CA SER A 163 -12.47 -8.75 -8.95
C SER A 163 -12.03 -8.55 -10.40
N GLU A 164 -11.27 -7.48 -10.67
CA GLU A 164 -10.84 -7.11 -12.03
C GLU A 164 -9.90 -8.16 -12.62
N TRP A 165 -9.06 -8.78 -11.80
CA TRP A 165 -8.15 -9.85 -12.23
C TRP A 165 -8.64 -11.25 -11.86
N ILE A 166 -9.81 -11.39 -11.26
CA ILE A 166 -10.38 -12.70 -10.85
C ILE A 166 -9.38 -13.44 -9.93
N GLU A 167 -8.94 -12.76 -8.86
CA GLU A 167 -7.83 -13.22 -8.00
C GLU A 167 -8.27 -14.13 -6.84
N GLU A 168 -9.49 -14.66 -6.85
CA GLU A 168 -9.95 -15.57 -5.79
C GLU A 168 -9.05 -16.80 -5.63
N SER A 169 -8.66 -17.44 -6.75
CA SER A 169 -7.77 -18.60 -6.71
C SER A 169 -6.38 -18.27 -6.15
N HIS A 170 -5.87 -17.07 -6.46
CA HIS A 170 -4.61 -16.54 -5.93
C HIS A 170 -4.70 -16.35 -4.41
N LEU A 171 -5.76 -15.70 -3.93
CA LEU A 171 -5.99 -15.50 -2.50
C LEU A 171 -6.14 -16.84 -1.75
N ARG A 172 -6.91 -17.80 -2.31
CA ARG A 172 -7.08 -19.12 -1.75
C ARG A 172 -5.75 -19.87 -1.61
N LYS A 173 -4.90 -19.80 -2.64
CA LYS A 173 -3.57 -20.41 -2.61
C LYS A 173 -2.70 -19.80 -1.51
N ALA A 174 -2.70 -18.47 -1.36
CA ALA A 174 -1.97 -17.79 -0.31
C ALA A 174 -2.48 -18.16 1.09
N VAL A 175 -3.80 -18.19 1.29
CA VAL A 175 -4.41 -18.57 2.57
C VAL A 175 -4.08 -20.01 2.92
N THR A 176 -4.14 -20.94 1.98
CA THR A 176 -3.77 -22.34 2.20
C THR A 176 -2.30 -22.50 2.58
N LEU A 177 -1.41 -21.75 1.91
CA LEU A 177 0.03 -21.86 2.12
C LEU A 177 0.48 -21.23 3.45
N PHE A 178 -0.05 -20.07 3.79
CA PHE A 178 0.44 -19.27 4.93
C PHE A 178 -0.43 -19.32 6.18
N GLN A 179 -1.68 -19.76 6.05
CA GLN A 179 -2.69 -19.82 7.14
C GLN A 179 -2.75 -18.51 7.95
N PRO A 180 -2.87 -17.34 7.30
CA PRO A 180 -2.81 -16.05 7.98
C PRO A 180 -4.06 -15.82 8.83
N SER A 181 -3.93 -15.05 9.92
CA SER A 181 -5.08 -14.63 10.73
C SER A 181 -6.04 -13.72 9.97
N LEU A 182 -5.51 -12.93 9.04
CA LEU A 182 -6.30 -12.02 8.19
C LEU A 182 -5.96 -12.22 6.72
N ASN A 183 -6.99 -12.13 5.89
CA ASN A 183 -6.83 -12.15 4.44
C ASN A 183 -7.86 -11.23 3.79
N PHE A 184 -7.45 -10.56 2.70
CA PHE A 184 -8.34 -9.65 1.98
C PHE A 184 -8.11 -9.72 0.47
N GLY A 185 -9.21 -9.76 -0.30
CA GLY A 185 -9.26 -9.40 -1.71
C GLY A 185 -9.77 -7.96 -1.81
N ILE A 186 -9.02 -7.08 -2.47
CA ILE A 186 -9.33 -5.64 -2.53
C ILE A 186 -9.49 -5.25 -3.99
N ASP A 187 -10.69 -4.76 -4.37
CA ASP A 187 -11.00 -4.28 -5.71
C ASP A 187 -10.31 -2.94 -6.02
N GLU A 188 -10.20 -2.60 -7.30
CA GLU A 188 -9.79 -1.25 -7.71
C GLU A 188 -10.76 -0.19 -7.18
N GLY A 189 -10.27 1.03 -7.00
CA GLY A 189 -11.04 2.12 -6.41
C GLY A 189 -11.48 1.86 -4.97
N THR A 190 -10.85 0.92 -4.29
CA THR A 190 -11.18 0.50 -2.92
C THR A 190 -9.95 0.57 -2.03
N GLY A 191 -10.14 1.04 -0.80
CA GLY A 191 -9.09 1.07 0.20
C GLY A 191 -9.55 0.57 1.57
N LEU A 192 -8.60 0.06 2.33
CA LEU A 192 -8.71 -0.35 3.72
C LEU A 192 -7.93 0.61 4.61
N TYR A 193 -8.44 0.89 5.79
CA TYR A 193 -7.75 1.64 6.82
C TYR A 193 -7.53 0.79 8.06
N PHE A 194 -6.28 0.68 8.46
CA PHE A 194 -5.86 0.00 9.68
C PHE A 194 -5.28 0.99 10.69
N LEU A 195 -5.70 0.86 11.94
CA LEU A 195 -5.14 1.55 13.10
C LEU A 195 -4.59 0.52 14.06
N ASN A 196 -3.30 0.60 14.37
CA ASN A 196 -2.63 -0.33 15.27
C ASN A 196 -2.89 -1.81 14.93
N ASN A 197 -2.80 -2.16 13.64
CA ASN A 197 -3.06 -3.48 13.05
C ASN A 197 -4.54 -3.94 13.11
N LYS A 198 -5.47 -3.10 13.52
CA LYS A 198 -6.90 -3.41 13.50
C LYS A 198 -7.55 -2.74 12.30
N LEU A 199 -8.35 -3.48 11.54
CA LEU A 199 -9.18 -2.92 10.48
C LEU A 199 -10.23 -2.00 11.10
N ILE A 200 -10.21 -0.72 10.71
CA ILE A 200 -11.15 0.30 11.19
C ILE A 200 -12.31 0.47 10.22
N GLY A 201 -12.04 0.38 8.93
CA GLY A 201 -13.06 0.49 7.91
C GLY A 201 -12.50 0.44 6.50
N ARG A 202 -13.41 0.50 5.54
CA ARG A 202 -13.10 0.53 4.11
C ARG A 202 -13.90 1.61 3.38
N GLU A 203 -13.46 1.95 2.19
CA GLU A 203 -14.21 2.77 1.25
C GLU A 203 -13.99 2.26 -0.17
N GLY A 204 -15.03 2.22 -0.99
CA GLY A 204 -14.96 1.83 -2.39
C GLY A 204 -15.83 0.61 -2.73
N ASN A 205 -15.50 -0.05 -3.85
CA ASN A 205 -16.38 -1.01 -4.53
C ASN A 205 -16.50 -2.36 -3.79
N GLY A 206 -15.38 -3.00 -3.46
CA GLY A 206 -15.45 -4.31 -2.83
C GLY A 206 -14.21 -4.70 -2.05
N VAL A 207 -14.46 -5.32 -0.90
CA VAL A 207 -13.46 -6.02 -0.11
C VAL A 207 -14.01 -7.40 0.21
N PHE A 208 -13.21 -8.40 -0.01
CA PHE A 208 -13.57 -9.81 0.20
C PHE A 208 -12.59 -10.44 1.20
N ARG A 209 -13.03 -11.50 1.87
CA ARG A 209 -12.19 -12.36 2.67
C ARG A 209 -12.60 -13.82 2.52
N LEU A 210 -11.67 -14.69 2.74
CA LEU A 210 -11.94 -16.11 2.91
C LEU A 210 -12.14 -16.43 4.39
N LYS A 211 -13.32 -16.97 4.73
CA LYS A 211 -13.65 -17.43 6.07
C LYS A 211 -14.26 -18.83 5.95
N ASN A 212 -13.72 -19.81 6.67
CA ASN A 212 -14.18 -21.21 6.60
C ASN A 212 -14.26 -21.71 5.14
N ASN A 213 -13.27 -21.36 4.32
CA ASN A 213 -13.20 -21.68 2.90
C ASN A 213 -14.32 -21.06 2.02
N GLN A 214 -15.11 -20.14 2.55
CA GLN A 214 -16.13 -19.39 1.81
C GLN A 214 -15.65 -17.96 1.56
N LEU A 215 -15.89 -17.44 0.34
CA LEU A 215 -15.60 -16.05 0.01
C LEU A 215 -16.76 -15.19 0.50
N GLU A 216 -16.48 -14.26 1.41
CA GLU A 216 -17.45 -13.31 1.96
C GLU A 216 -17.07 -11.90 1.56
N LYS A 217 -18.07 -11.08 1.16
CA LYS A 217 -17.89 -9.64 0.98
C LYS A 217 -17.98 -8.95 2.33
N ILE A 218 -17.06 -8.02 2.60
CA ILE A 218 -17.05 -7.23 3.85
C ILE A 218 -17.92 -5.99 3.65
N GLU A 219 -18.96 -5.83 4.46
CA GLU A 219 -19.92 -4.72 4.38
C GLU A 219 -19.55 -3.50 5.24
N MET A 220 -18.56 -3.62 6.15
CA MET A 220 -18.09 -2.51 7.00
C MET A 220 -17.68 -1.32 6.13
N GLN A 221 -18.18 -0.14 6.45
CA GLN A 221 -17.84 1.14 5.81
C GLN A 221 -17.14 2.08 6.83
N LEU A 222 -16.34 3.03 6.33
CA LEU A 222 -15.80 4.16 7.10
C LEU A 222 -16.88 5.21 7.36
#